data_628768341d557eddabeb08cc37a5fac5
#
_entry.id   628768341d557eddabeb08cc37a5fac5
#
_cell.length_a   1.000
_cell.length_b   1.000
_cell.length_c   1.000
_cell.angle_alpha   90.00
_cell.angle_beta   90.00
_cell.angle_gamma   90.00
#
_symmetry.space_group_name_H-M   'P 1'
#
loop_
_entity.id
_entity.type
_entity.pdbx_description
1 polymer ?
#
loop_
_entity_poly.entity_id
_entity_poly.type
_entity_poly.pdbx_seq_one_letter_code
_entity_poly.pdbx_strand_id
1 'polypeptide(L)'
;MAGRLAKELEEARSWGGARELRPLGGDVRRWGGILLPNNPPYNAGAFRFELSFSPHHPLSPPCATLCTPILHPAVDPEGRVCQPLTSPEHWVPSIRAVHVLQDLLLLLDTLDPQRVLRPDLARQLQEHPQEFLRRAEQHTRQHAERRPDPPAP
;
A
#
# COMPACT_ATOMS: atom_id res chain seq x y z
N MET A 1 0.94 2.06 -23.74
CA MET A 1 -0.33 2.70 -24.05
C MET A 1 -0.62 3.82 -23.08
N ALA A 2 -0.20 5.01 -23.45
CA ALA A 2 -0.27 6.17 -22.56
C ALA A 2 -1.72 6.56 -22.23
N GLY A 3 -2.69 6.35 -23.17
CA GLY A 3 -4.07 6.78 -22.96
C GLY A 3 -4.76 6.11 -21.78
N ARG A 4 -4.63 4.78 -21.63
CA ARG A 4 -5.27 4.07 -20.52
C ARG A 4 -4.62 4.41 -19.19
N LEU A 5 -3.28 4.39 -19.15
CA LEU A 5 -2.57 4.69 -17.90
C LEU A 5 -2.77 6.15 -17.48
N ALA A 6 -2.83 7.08 -18.43
CA ALA A 6 -3.11 8.47 -18.11
C ALA A 6 -4.49 8.63 -17.49
N LYS A 7 -5.51 7.93 -17.99
CA LYS A 7 -6.86 7.96 -17.41
C LYS A 7 -6.90 7.31 -16.04
N GLU A 8 -6.19 6.20 -15.87
CA GLU A 8 -6.14 5.53 -14.57
C GLU A 8 -5.42 6.40 -13.53
N LEU A 9 -4.39 7.13 -13.95
CA LEU A 9 -3.68 8.06 -13.06
C LEU A 9 -4.60 9.19 -12.61
N GLU A 10 -5.35 9.77 -13.55
CA GLU A 10 -6.33 10.82 -13.22
C GLU A 10 -7.39 10.31 -12.25
N GLU A 11 -7.91 9.11 -12.49
CA GLU A 11 -8.90 8.50 -11.61
C GLU A 11 -8.33 8.28 -10.21
N ALA A 12 -7.10 7.76 -10.13
CA ALA A 12 -6.45 7.51 -8.85
C ALA A 12 -6.18 8.83 -8.10
N ARG A 13 -5.79 9.89 -8.81
CA ARG A 13 -5.62 11.21 -8.21
C ARG A 13 -6.94 11.76 -7.69
N SER A 14 -8.03 11.57 -8.42
CA SER A 14 -9.36 12.04 -8.03
C SER A 14 -9.88 11.33 -6.78
N TRP A 15 -9.44 10.10 -6.54
CA TRP A 15 -9.80 9.38 -5.33
C TRP A 15 -9.30 10.09 -4.06
N GLY A 16 -8.12 10.71 -4.13
CA GLY A 16 -7.58 11.50 -3.04
C GLY A 16 -7.02 10.73 -1.86
N GLY A 17 -7.07 9.39 -1.90
CA GLY A 17 -6.52 8.55 -0.82
C GLY A 17 -5.02 8.39 -0.86
N ALA A 18 -4.40 8.71 -1.99
CA ALA A 18 -2.96 8.74 -2.14
C ALA A 18 -2.52 10.17 -2.44
N ARG A 19 -1.50 10.64 -1.74
CA ARG A 19 -0.96 11.99 -1.93
C ARG A 19 0.28 11.94 -2.79
N GLU A 20 0.58 13.05 -3.47
CA GLU A 20 1.77 13.21 -4.30
C GLU A 20 1.88 12.12 -5.38
N LEU A 21 0.75 11.64 -5.87
CA LEU A 21 0.73 10.57 -6.87
C LEU A 21 1.22 11.09 -8.21
N ARG A 22 2.30 10.48 -8.73
CA ARG A 22 2.93 10.92 -9.97
C ARG A 22 3.74 9.80 -10.62
N PRO A 23 3.96 9.87 -11.95
CA PRO A 23 4.92 9.00 -12.60
C PRO A 23 6.33 9.27 -12.08
N LEU A 24 7.14 8.23 -11.96
CA LEU A 24 8.51 8.33 -11.47
C LEU A 24 9.48 8.36 -12.66
N GLY A 25 10.41 9.32 -12.65
CA GLY A 25 11.42 9.42 -13.70
C GLY A 25 10.86 9.58 -15.09
N GLY A 26 9.66 10.16 -15.21
CA GLY A 26 9.01 10.30 -16.50
C GLY A 26 8.43 9.01 -17.06
N ASP A 27 8.47 7.91 -16.31
CA ASP A 27 7.97 6.61 -16.75
C ASP A 27 6.50 6.45 -16.35
N VAL A 28 5.60 6.44 -17.33
CA VAL A 28 4.16 6.32 -17.08
C VAL A 28 3.76 4.97 -16.50
N ARG A 29 4.65 3.97 -16.54
CA ARG A 29 4.42 2.64 -15.97
C ARG A 29 4.94 2.50 -14.55
N ARG A 30 5.51 3.54 -13.98
CA ARG A 30 5.97 3.55 -12.59
C ARG A 30 5.43 4.77 -11.91
N TRP A 31 4.56 4.56 -10.93
CA TRP A 31 4.00 5.64 -10.13
C TRP A 31 4.53 5.58 -8.72
N GLY A 32 4.68 6.72 -8.11
CA GLY A 32 4.98 6.84 -6.69
C GLY A 32 3.99 7.74 -6.01
N GLY A 33 3.83 7.55 -4.71
CA GLY A 33 2.94 8.37 -3.91
C GLY A 33 3.07 8.04 -2.44
N ILE A 34 2.20 8.63 -1.63
CA ILE A 34 2.18 8.45 -0.18
C ILE A 34 0.78 8.03 0.23
N LEU A 35 0.70 7.01 1.08
CA LEU A 35 -0.56 6.62 1.73
C LEU A 35 -0.56 7.11 3.17
N LEU A 36 -1.73 7.60 3.60
CA LEU A 36 -1.96 8.10 4.94
C LEU A 36 -2.96 7.17 5.63
N PRO A 37 -2.49 6.16 6.38
CA PRO A 37 -3.42 5.27 7.07
C PRO A 37 -4.32 6.03 8.03
N ASN A 38 -5.55 5.55 8.20
CA ASN A 38 -6.55 6.21 9.02
C ASN A 38 -6.62 5.66 10.43
N ASN A 39 -6.12 4.43 10.62
CA ASN A 39 -6.27 3.71 11.89
C ASN A 39 -4.93 3.43 12.54
N PRO A 40 -4.87 3.43 13.90
CA PRO A 40 -3.68 2.98 14.58
C PRO A 40 -3.41 1.50 14.29
N PRO A 41 -2.16 1.02 14.32
CA PRO A 41 -0.97 1.75 14.77
C PRO A 41 -0.28 2.59 13.71
N TYR A 42 -0.71 2.49 12.44
CA TYR A 42 0.04 3.05 11.32
C TYR A 42 -0.33 4.50 11.00
N ASN A 43 -1.42 5.02 11.56
CA ASN A 43 -1.82 6.40 11.34
C ASN A 43 -0.86 7.43 11.96
N ALA A 44 0.15 6.97 12.71
CA ALA A 44 1.18 7.85 13.25
C ALA A 44 2.14 8.37 12.18
N GLY A 45 2.12 7.81 10.97
CA GLY A 45 3.04 8.21 9.91
C GLY A 45 2.46 8.11 8.52
N ALA A 46 3.31 8.35 7.54
CA ALA A 46 2.98 8.26 6.13
C ALA A 46 3.88 7.20 5.47
N PHE A 47 3.35 6.49 4.50
CA PHE A 47 4.04 5.37 3.87
C PHE A 47 4.15 5.59 2.37
N ARG A 48 5.37 5.66 1.89
CA ARG A 48 5.66 5.83 0.48
C ARG A 48 5.56 4.50 -0.24
N PHE A 49 4.94 4.50 -1.41
CA PHE A 49 4.75 3.30 -2.21
C PHE A 49 5.17 3.53 -3.66
N GLU A 50 5.39 2.44 -4.36
CA GLU A 50 5.56 2.40 -5.81
C GLU A 50 4.56 1.44 -6.41
N LEU A 51 3.98 1.82 -7.55
CA LEU A 51 3.09 0.97 -8.32
C LEU A 51 3.68 0.83 -9.72
N SER A 52 4.02 -0.40 -10.11
CA SER A 52 4.67 -0.70 -11.38
C SER A 52 3.72 -1.46 -12.29
N PHE A 53 3.63 -1.03 -13.55
CA PHE A 53 2.76 -1.65 -14.54
C PHE A 53 3.60 -2.41 -15.56
N SER A 54 3.15 -3.63 -15.90
CA SER A 54 3.71 -4.40 -16.99
C SER A 54 3.48 -3.70 -18.33
N PRO A 55 4.36 -3.90 -19.32
CA PRO A 55 4.07 -3.47 -20.70
C PRO A 55 2.78 -4.07 -21.27
N HIS A 56 2.30 -5.16 -20.67
CA HIS A 56 1.07 -5.84 -21.10
C HIS A 56 -0.16 -5.39 -20.32
N HIS A 57 -0.03 -4.38 -19.45
CA HIS A 57 -1.19 -3.84 -18.72
C HIS A 57 -2.29 -3.45 -19.71
N PRO A 58 -3.55 -3.81 -19.52
CA PRO A 58 -4.15 -4.42 -18.32
C PRO A 58 -4.26 -5.95 -18.35
N LEU A 59 -3.56 -6.64 -19.24
CA LEU A 59 -3.61 -8.10 -19.31
C LEU A 59 -2.87 -8.75 -18.13
N SER A 60 -1.82 -8.09 -17.64
CA SER A 60 -1.09 -8.51 -16.46
C SER A 60 -1.32 -7.53 -15.33
N PRO A 61 -1.34 -7.99 -14.07
CA PRO A 61 -1.55 -7.09 -12.93
C PRO A 61 -0.36 -6.19 -12.67
N PRO A 62 -0.61 -5.00 -12.09
CA PRO A 62 0.48 -4.18 -11.57
C PRO A 62 1.03 -4.76 -10.27
N CYS A 63 2.21 -4.28 -9.87
CA CYS A 63 2.87 -4.70 -8.64
C CYS A 63 3.03 -3.48 -7.73
N ALA A 64 2.51 -3.58 -6.52
CA ALA A 64 2.67 -2.54 -5.51
C ALA A 64 3.74 -2.95 -4.51
N THR A 65 4.59 -1.99 -4.12
CA THR A 65 5.57 -2.18 -3.06
C THR A 65 5.55 -0.99 -2.13
N LEU A 66 5.82 -1.23 -0.85
CA LEU A 66 6.01 -0.15 0.12
C LEU A 66 7.49 0.15 0.22
N CYS A 67 7.84 1.41 -0.01
CA CYS A 67 9.23 1.86 0.08
C CYS A 67 9.61 2.24 1.51
N THR A 68 8.63 2.65 2.31
CA THR A 68 8.82 2.99 3.70
C THR A 68 8.78 1.73 4.55
N PRO A 69 9.73 1.51 5.46
CA PRO A 69 9.69 0.35 6.36
C PRO A 69 8.42 0.36 7.22
N ILE A 70 7.86 -0.83 7.42
CA ILE A 70 6.64 -1.00 8.23
C ILE A 70 6.69 -2.33 8.97
N LEU A 71 6.18 -2.37 10.18
CA LEU A 71 6.02 -3.59 10.95
C LEU A 71 4.58 -4.07 10.79
N HIS A 72 4.34 -4.91 9.77
CA HIS A 72 3.00 -5.34 9.38
C HIS A 72 3.05 -6.80 8.93
N PRO A 73 2.13 -7.66 9.40
CA PRO A 73 2.15 -9.09 9.01
C PRO A 73 1.99 -9.35 7.52
N ALA A 74 1.35 -8.44 6.78
CA ALA A 74 1.07 -8.61 5.36
C ALA A 74 2.12 -7.95 4.46
N VAL A 75 3.19 -7.40 5.04
CA VAL A 75 4.26 -6.72 4.29
C VAL A 75 5.59 -7.35 4.69
N ASP A 76 6.35 -7.83 3.69
CA ASP A 76 7.64 -8.45 3.99
C ASP A 76 8.73 -7.39 4.21
N PRO A 77 9.93 -7.80 4.66
CA PRO A 77 10.99 -6.83 4.93
C PRO A 77 11.45 -6.03 3.70
N GLU A 78 11.15 -6.52 2.50
CA GLU A 78 11.53 -5.85 1.24
C GLU A 78 10.42 -4.94 0.72
N GLY A 79 9.30 -4.84 1.43
CA GLY A 79 8.18 -3.99 1.03
C GLY A 79 7.17 -4.66 0.13
N ARG A 80 7.31 -5.96 -0.14
CA ARG A 80 6.31 -6.69 -0.90
C ARG A 80 5.06 -6.89 -0.06
N VAL A 81 3.89 -6.79 -0.69
CA VAL A 81 2.61 -6.82 0.01
C VAL A 81 1.78 -8.02 -0.41
N CYS A 82 0.99 -8.52 0.51
CA CYS A 82 0.04 -9.60 0.22
C CYS A 82 -1.24 -8.99 -0.33
N GLN A 83 -1.37 -8.96 -1.66
CA GLN A 83 -2.56 -8.44 -2.34
C GLN A 83 -3.18 -9.52 -3.23
N PRO A 84 -4.17 -10.28 -2.74
CA PRO A 84 -4.86 -11.27 -3.57
C PRO A 84 -5.46 -10.67 -4.84
N LEU A 85 -5.89 -9.40 -4.79
CA LEU A 85 -6.48 -8.70 -5.94
C LEU A 85 -5.57 -8.71 -7.17
N THR A 86 -4.26 -8.62 -6.97
CA THR A 86 -3.28 -8.60 -8.06
C THR A 86 -2.65 -9.95 -8.34
N SER A 87 -3.11 -11.02 -7.69
CA SER A 87 -2.61 -12.35 -7.98
C SER A 87 -3.10 -12.81 -9.35
N PRO A 88 -2.34 -13.68 -10.05
CA PRO A 88 -2.76 -14.16 -11.37
C PRO A 88 -4.14 -14.82 -11.37
N GLU A 89 -4.54 -15.42 -10.24
CA GLU A 89 -5.81 -16.11 -10.12
C GLU A 89 -7.01 -15.19 -10.03
N HIS A 90 -6.81 -13.96 -9.56
CA HIS A 90 -7.89 -13.02 -9.29
C HIS A 90 -7.87 -11.81 -10.21
N TRP A 91 -6.75 -11.55 -10.89
CA TRP A 91 -6.63 -10.38 -11.73
C TRP A 91 -7.51 -10.49 -12.96
N VAL A 92 -8.27 -9.43 -13.23
CA VAL A 92 -9.02 -9.28 -14.49
C VAL A 92 -8.74 -7.87 -15.03
N PRO A 93 -8.78 -7.69 -16.38
CA PRO A 93 -8.43 -6.38 -16.96
C PRO A 93 -9.33 -5.22 -16.57
N SER A 94 -10.52 -5.50 -16.02
CA SER A 94 -11.43 -4.45 -15.56
C SER A 94 -11.02 -3.85 -14.20
N ILE A 95 -10.11 -4.49 -13.48
CA ILE A 95 -9.57 -3.92 -12.23
C ILE A 95 -8.64 -2.77 -12.61
N ARG A 96 -8.84 -1.62 -11.97
CA ARG A 96 -8.07 -0.42 -12.29
C ARG A 96 -7.07 -0.11 -11.18
N ALA A 97 -6.12 0.78 -11.48
CA ALA A 97 -5.07 1.16 -10.53
C ALA A 97 -5.66 1.73 -9.24
N VAL A 98 -6.74 2.51 -9.32
CA VAL A 98 -7.38 3.06 -8.12
C VAL A 98 -7.84 1.94 -7.18
N HIS A 99 -8.33 0.83 -7.72
CA HIS A 99 -8.76 -0.31 -6.90
C HIS A 99 -7.57 -0.95 -6.18
N VAL A 100 -6.43 -1.05 -6.87
CA VAL A 100 -5.20 -1.61 -6.27
C VAL A 100 -4.72 -0.71 -5.13
N LEU A 101 -4.75 0.62 -5.33
CA LEU A 101 -4.34 1.57 -4.30
C LEU A 101 -5.32 1.61 -3.13
N GLN A 102 -6.63 1.50 -3.40
CA GLN A 102 -7.63 1.42 -2.34
C GLN A 102 -7.42 0.16 -1.49
N ASP A 103 -7.13 -0.97 -2.14
CA ASP A 103 -6.85 -2.21 -1.41
C ASP A 103 -5.56 -2.11 -0.61
N LEU A 104 -4.55 -1.42 -1.14
CA LEU A 104 -3.29 -1.20 -0.41
C LEU A 104 -3.53 -0.38 0.87
N LEU A 105 -4.34 0.67 0.77
CA LEU A 105 -4.71 1.45 1.95
C LEU A 105 -5.52 0.60 2.95
N LEU A 106 -6.44 -0.21 2.46
CA LEU A 106 -7.21 -1.11 3.29
C LEU A 106 -6.31 -2.11 4.02
N LEU A 107 -5.29 -2.62 3.33
CA LEU A 107 -4.30 -3.51 3.94
C LEU A 107 -3.59 -2.83 5.11
N LEU A 108 -3.26 -1.55 4.99
CA LEU A 108 -2.63 -0.79 6.07
C LEU A 108 -3.61 -0.49 7.20
N ASP A 109 -4.89 -0.28 6.89
CA ASP A 109 -5.90 0.11 7.88
C ASP A 109 -6.56 -1.08 8.58
N THR A 110 -6.35 -2.30 8.07
CA THR A 110 -6.94 -3.52 8.63
C THR A 110 -5.86 -4.56 8.84
N LEU A 111 -5.89 -5.24 9.99
CA LEU A 111 -4.97 -6.35 10.24
C LEU A 111 -5.69 -7.65 9.95
N ASP A 112 -5.78 -8.00 8.65
CA ASP A 112 -6.50 -9.17 8.18
C ASP A 112 -5.69 -10.44 8.45
N PRO A 113 -6.19 -11.39 9.26
CA PRO A 113 -5.47 -12.61 9.57
C PRO A 113 -5.22 -13.52 8.37
N GLN A 114 -5.90 -13.28 7.25
CA GLN A 114 -5.70 -14.07 6.03
C GLN A 114 -4.61 -13.52 5.13
N ARG A 115 -4.14 -12.30 5.38
CA ARG A 115 -3.07 -11.68 4.61
C ARG A 115 -1.79 -11.76 5.42
N VAL A 116 -0.98 -12.80 5.18
CA VAL A 116 0.23 -13.04 5.97
C VAL A 116 1.42 -13.31 5.07
N LEU A 117 2.44 -12.46 5.18
CA LEU A 117 3.76 -12.69 4.63
C LEU A 117 4.82 -12.85 5.74
N ARG A 118 4.46 -12.47 6.98
CA ARG A 118 5.33 -12.61 8.14
C ARG A 118 4.62 -13.37 9.23
N PRO A 119 4.77 -14.69 9.25
CA PRO A 119 4.09 -15.54 10.25
C PRO A 119 4.45 -15.19 11.70
N ASP A 120 5.68 -14.73 11.94
CA ASP A 120 6.12 -14.31 13.27
C ASP A 120 5.29 -13.14 13.79
N LEU A 121 5.06 -12.14 12.95
CA LEU A 121 4.25 -10.98 13.32
C LEU A 121 2.77 -11.33 13.43
N ALA A 122 2.28 -12.21 12.55
CA ALA A 122 0.89 -12.66 12.63
C ALA A 122 0.63 -13.40 13.94
N ARG A 123 1.60 -14.23 14.37
CA ARG A 123 1.49 -14.93 15.66
C ARG A 123 1.50 -13.95 16.82
N GLN A 124 2.40 -12.96 16.79
CA GLN A 124 2.45 -11.96 17.86
C GLN A 124 1.15 -11.17 17.96
N LEU A 125 0.58 -10.80 16.81
CA LEU A 125 -0.70 -10.10 16.80
C LEU A 125 -1.81 -10.96 17.41
N GLN A 126 -1.81 -12.25 17.15
CA GLN A 126 -2.82 -13.17 17.65
C GLN A 126 -2.63 -13.44 19.15
N GLU A 127 -1.41 -13.68 19.58
CA GLU A 127 -1.12 -14.08 20.96
C GLU A 127 -0.93 -12.90 21.92
N HIS A 128 -0.39 -11.78 21.41
CA HIS A 128 -0.07 -10.60 22.21
C HIS A 128 -0.44 -9.33 21.46
N PRO A 129 -1.74 -9.10 21.20
CA PRO A 129 -2.18 -7.99 20.34
C PRO A 129 -1.77 -6.61 20.85
N GLN A 130 -1.81 -6.39 22.16
CA GLN A 130 -1.44 -5.10 22.73
C GLN A 130 0.04 -4.80 22.51
N GLU A 131 0.88 -5.80 22.71
CA GLU A 131 2.32 -5.63 22.51
C GLU A 131 2.65 -5.43 21.04
N PHE A 132 1.98 -6.16 20.14
CA PHE A 132 2.17 -5.97 18.71
C PHE A 132 1.81 -4.53 18.31
N LEU A 133 0.66 -4.03 18.75
CA LEU A 133 0.21 -2.70 18.38
C LEU A 133 1.18 -1.62 18.89
N ARG A 134 1.70 -1.79 20.10
CA ARG A 134 2.68 -0.86 20.64
C ARG A 134 3.97 -0.87 19.84
N ARG A 135 4.47 -2.06 19.49
CA ARG A 135 5.68 -2.18 18.67
C ARG A 135 5.50 -1.57 17.29
N ALA A 136 4.35 -1.83 16.66
CA ALA A 136 4.06 -1.32 15.32
C ALA A 136 3.93 0.21 15.33
N GLU A 137 3.31 0.78 16.36
CA GLU A 137 3.23 2.22 16.50
C GLU A 137 4.61 2.86 16.71
N GLN A 138 5.41 2.27 17.59
CA GLN A 138 6.76 2.75 17.83
C GLN A 138 7.61 2.68 16.55
N HIS A 139 7.53 1.56 15.83
CA HIS A 139 8.24 1.40 14.57
C HIS A 139 7.79 2.45 13.54
N THR A 140 6.49 2.72 13.48
CA THR A 140 5.95 3.73 12.60
C THR A 140 6.51 5.11 12.93
N ARG A 141 6.55 5.48 14.20
CA ARG A 141 7.10 6.77 14.63
C ARG A 141 8.58 6.91 14.33
N GLN A 142 9.33 5.80 14.35
CA GLN A 142 10.77 5.82 14.09
C GLN A 142 11.11 5.82 12.60
N HIS A 143 10.33 5.13 11.76
CA HIS A 143 10.73 4.83 10.39
C HIS A 143 9.81 5.40 9.31
N ALA A 144 8.56 5.70 9.62
CA ALA A 144 7.64 6.25 8.63
C ALA A 144 7.94 7.73 8.36
N GLU A 145 7.46 8.21 7.22
CA GLU A 145 7.57 9.63 6.91
C GLU A 145 6.57 10.43 7.75
N ARG A 146 6.87 11.70 7.92
CA ARG A 146 5.97 12.61 8.62
C ARG A 146 4.72 12.81 7.76
N ARG A 147 3.56 12.80 8.40
CA ARG A 147 2.32 13.06 7.69
C ARG A 147 2.28 14.50 7.19
N PRO A 148 1.99 14.71 5.89
CA PRO A 148 1.84 16.07 5.36
C PRO A 148 0.64 16.78 5.96
N ASP A 149 -0.43 16.01 6.26
CA ASP A 149 -1.61 16.53 6.94
C ASP A 149 -1.68 15.90 8.33
N PRO A 150 -1.72 16.70 9.42
CA PRO A 150 -1.95 16.11 10.72
C PRO A 150 -3.32 15.43 10.75
N PRO A 151 -3.45 14.33 11.52
CA PRO A 151 -4.76 13.70 11.66
C PRO A 151 -5.77 14.72 12.20
N ALA A 152 -7.03 14.59 11.78
CA ALA A 152 -8.09 15.46 12.29
C ALA A 152 -8.17 15.31 13.82
N PRO A 153 -8.37 16.40 14.55
CA PRO A 153 -8.50 16.36 16.00
C PRO A 153 -9.72 15.57 16.47
#